data_611e22f7698cc8af7259e31d8009b2f8
#
_entry.id   611e22f7698cc8af7259e31d8009b2f8
#
_cell.length_a   1.000
_cell.length_b   1.000
_cell.length_c   1.000
_cell.angle_alpha   90.00
_cell.angle_beta   90.00
_cell.angle_gamma   90.00
#
_symmetry.space_group_name_H-M   'P 1'
#
loop_
_entity.id
_entity.type
_entity.pdbx_description
1 polymer ?
#
loop_
_entity_poly.entity_id
_entity_poly.type
_entity_poly.pdbx_seq_one_letter_code
_entity_poly.pdbx_strand_id
1 'polypeptide(L)'
;MQMEEQILAEGCRKGDDMARKELYDRYAGRLLSICMRYAGDRTTAEDLLHDAFLKIYGAFDRFTYRGPGSLRAWIERITVNVALEWIRSRSKLGSVTLDEGKAAAEVAEPDVAEMARVPRDVLMRFIGELPEGYRAVFNLYCIEEYSHRDIARMLGINEKSSSSQLFRARAMLARRIRAYLETH
;
A
#
# COMPACT_ATOMS: atom_id res chain seq x y z
N MET A 1 -0.67 9.57 28.49
CA MET A 1 0.46 8.60 28.64
C MET A 1 0.17 7.47 27.66
N GLN A 2 1.02 7.23 26.67
CA GLN A 2 0.81 6.18 25.67
C GLN A 2 1.08 4.80 26.32
N MET A 3 0.20 3.84 26.05
CA MET A 3 0.44 2.45 26.47
C MET A 3 1.67 1.87 25.77
N GLU A 4 2.44 1.05 26.50
CA GLU A 4 3.49 0.24 25.87
C GLU A 4 2.88 -0.72 24.84
N GLU A 5 3.61 -1.00 23.77
CA GLU A 5 3.11 -1.78 22.63
C GLU A 5 2.63 -3.18 23.05
N GLN A 6 3.30 -3.81 24.00
CA GLN A 6 2.92 -5.13 24.52
C GLN A 6 1.62 -5.06 25.34
N ILE A 7 1.47 -4.04 26.20
CA ILE A 7 0.26 -3.84 27.01
C ILE A 7 -0.93 -3.52 26.09
N LEU A 8 -0.71 -2.68 25.09
CA LEU A 8 -1.72 -2.33 24.10
C LEU A 8 -2.22 -3.58 23.35
N ALA A 9 -1.31 -4.44 22.89
CA ALA A 9 -1.66 -5.67 22.19
C ALA A 9 -2.45 -6.64 23.08
N GLU A 10 -2.05 -6.77 24.36
CA GLU A 10 -2.76 -7.62 25.32
C GLU A 10 -4.16 -7.10 25.65
N GLY A 11 -4.31 -5.79 25.82
CA GLY A 11 -5.62 -5.14 26.00
C GLY A 11 -6.52 -5.37 24.80
N CYS A 12 -6.03 -5.18 23.58
CA CYS A 12 -6.79 -5.45 22.36
C CYS A 12 -7.21 -6.91 22.25
N ARG A 13 -6.35 -7.86 22.63
CA ARG A 13 -6.67 -9.29 22.66
C ARG A 13 -7.81 -9.61 23.62
N LYS A 14 -7.84 -8.97 24.79
CA LYS A 14 -8.91 -9.12 25.79
C LYS A 14 -10.22 -8.41 25.43
N GLY A 15 -10.21 -7.65 24.33
CA GLY A 15 -11.38 -6.88 23.91
C GLY A 15 -11.58 -5.58 24.70
N ASP A 16 -10.54 -5.07 25.35
CA ASP A 16 -10.59 -3.82 26.10
C ASP A 16 -10.82 -2.62 25.14
N ASP A 17 -11.90 -1.88 25.37
CA ASP A 17 -12.31 -0.77 24.50
C ASP A 17 -11.33 0.40 24.56
N MET A 18 -10.67 0.64 25.71
CA MET A 18 -9.66 1.69 25.83
C MET A 18 -8.40 1.34 25.03
N ALA A 19 -7.97 0.07 25.07
CA ALA A 19 -6.84 -0.40 24.27
C ALA A 19 -7.17 -0.35 22.77
N ARG A 20 -8.38 -0.74 22.36
CA ARG A 20 -8.84 -0.65 20.97
C ARG A 20 -8.87 0.79 20.48
N LYS A 21 -9.39 1.71 21.30
CA LYS A 21 -9.38 3.14 21.00
C LYS A 21 -7.96 3.69 20.87
N GLU A 22 -7.08 3.38 21.79
CA GLU A 22 -5.67 3.78 21.75
C GLU A 22 -4.95 3.25 20.50
N LEU A 23 -5.23 1.99 20.10
CA LEU A 23 -4.69 1.41 18.87
C LEU A 23 -5.14 2.20 17.65
N TYR A 24 -6.43 2.52 17.57
CA TYR A 24 -6.99 3.32 16.49
C TYR A 24 -6.37 4.71 16.44
N ASP A 25 -6.38 5.43 17.55
CA ASP A 25 -5.84 6.80 17.64
C ASP A 25 -4.35 6.85 17.24
N ARG A 26 -3.59 5.81 17.59
CA ARG A 26 -2.14 5.74 17.32
C ARG A 26 -1.82 5.38 15.86
N TYR A 27 -2.59 4.50 15.24
CA TYR A 27 -2.20 3.90 13.96
C TYR A 27 -3.11 4.24 12.78
N ALA A 28 -4.34 4.78 12.99
CA ALA A 28 -5.30 5.02 11.91
C ALA A 28 -4.73 5.90 10.79
N GLY A 29 -4.05 7.00 11.12
CA GLY A 29 -3.46 7.88 10.10
C GLY A 29 -2.39 7.19 9.24
N ARG A 30 -1.60 6.31 9.85
CA ARG A 30 -0.58 5.54 9.15
C ARG A 30 -1.20 4.45 8.26
N LEU A 31 -2.17 3.72 8.79
CA LEU A 31 -2.87 2.68 8.03
C LEU A 31 -3.71 3.29 6.90
N LEU A 32 -4.32 4.45 7.12
CA LEU A 32 -5.00 5.20 6.05
C LEU A 32 -4.04 5.56 4.92
N SER A 33 -2.82 6.00 5.24
CA SER A 33 -1.79 6.29 4.24
C SER A 33 -1.42 5.05 3.40
N ILE A 34 -1.43 3.86 4.01
CA ILE A 34 -1.26 2.60 3.28
C ILE A 34 -2.46 2.37 2.36
N CYS A 35 -3.69 2.44 2.89
CA CYS A 35 -4.91 2.26 2.11
C CYS A 35 -4.96 3.22 0.90
N MET A 36 -4.63 4.50 1.09
CA MET A 36 -4.58 5.51 0.03
C MET A 36 -3.66 5.12 -1.13
N ARG A 37 -2.48 4.53 -0.82
CA ARG A 37 -1.54 4.10 -1.86
C ARG A 37 -2.10 3.00 -2.76
N TYR A 38 -2.99 2.16 -2.24
CA TYR A 38 -3.62 1.07 -2.99
C TYR A 38 -4.96 1.47 -3.61
N ALA A 39 -5.79 2.20 -2.91
CA ALA A 39 -7.12 2.60 -3.36
C ALA A 39 -7.08 3.66 -4.47
N GLY A 40 -6.22 4.66 -4.32
CA GLY A 40 -6.12 5.81 -5.23
C GLY A 40 -7.12 6.93 -4.95
N ASP A 41 -8.17 6.67 -4.18
CA ASP A 41 -9.14 7.66 -3.73
C ASP A 41 -9.42 7.51 -2.23
N ARG A 42 -9.92 8.60 -1.62
CA ARG A 42 -10.09 8.69 -0.17
C ARG A 42 -11.23 7.82 0.35
N THR A 43 -12.34 7.78 -0.35
CA THR A 43 -13.54 7.03 0.08
C THR A 43 -13.22 5.54 0.15
N THR A 44 -12.67 4.99 -0.91
CA THR A 44 -12.23 3.59 -0.93
C THR A 44 -11.15 3.31 0.13
N ALA A 45 -10.23 4.25 0.36
CA ALA A 45 -9.19 4.08 1.37
C ALA A 45 -9.76 4.05 2.80
N GLU A 46 -10.79 4.84 3.09
CA GLU A 46 -11.49 4.83 4.39
C GLU A 46 -12.26 3.52 4.60
N ASP A 47 -12.91 2.98 3.57
CA ASP A 47 -13.55 1.66 3.62
C ASP A 47 -12.52 0.55 3.89
N LEU A 48 -11.39 0.56 3.18
CA LEU A 48 -10.30 -0.39 3.41
C LEU A 48 -9.70 -0.27 4.82
N LEU A 49 -9.59 0.93 5.35
CA LEU A 49 -9.13 1.17 6.72
C LEU A 49 -10.08 0.53 7.73
N HIS A 50 -11.38 0.72 7.53
CA HIS A 50 -12.40 0.11 8.37
C HIS A 50 -12.29 -1.42 8.37
N ASP A 51 -12.24 -2.03 7.19
CA ASP A 51 -12.06 -3.47 7.02
C ASP A 51 -10.75 -3.97 7.65
N ALA A 52 -9.67 -3.20 7.51
CA ALA A 52 -8.39 -3.52 8.13
C ALA A 52 -8.50 -3.57 9.66
N PHE A 53 -9.13 -2.58 10.30
CA PHE A 53 -9.31 -2.59 11.75
C PHE A 53 -10.22 -3.73 12.22
N LEU A 54 -11.28 -4.07 11.50
CA LEU A 54 -12.10 -5.24 11.82
C LEU A 54 -11.26 -6.53 11.80
N LYS A 55 -10.42 -6.72 10.77
CA LYS A 55 -9.52 -7.89 10.68
C LYS A 55 -8.44 -7.87 11.76
N ILE A 56 -7.86 -6.70 12.06
CA ILE A 56 -6.86 -6.54 13.12
C ILE A 56 -7.45 -6.96 14.46
N TYR A 57 -8.62 -6.42 14.84
CA TYR A 57 -9.26 -6.76 16.12
C TYR A 57 -9.63 -8.24 16.22
N GLY A 58 -10.07 -8.84 15.12
CA GLY A 58 -10.41 -10.28 15.08
C GLY A 58 -9.19 -11.23 15.02
N ALA A 59 -7.97 -10.70 14.86
CA ALA A 59 -6.77 -11.51 14.68
C ALA A 59 -5.78 -11.44 15.85
N PHE A 60 -6.06 -10.69 16.92
CA PHE A 60 -5.13 -10.54 18.04
C PHE A 60 -4.76 -11.83 18.75
N ASP A 61 -5.61 -12.85 18.73
CA ASP A 61 -5.29 -14.19 19.27
C ASP A 61 -4.10 -14.83 18.58
N ARG A 62 -3.83 -14.45 17.33
CA ARG A 62 -2.71 -14.95 16.51
C ARG A 62 -1.47 -14.06 16.58
N PHE A 63 -1.57 -12.91 17.24
CA PHE A 63 -0.44 -11.98 17.37
C PHE A 63 0.49 -12.44 18.49
N THR A 64 1.79 -12.49 18.21
CA THR A 64 2.84 -12.71 19.20
C THR A 64 3.77 -11.51 19.24
N TYR A 65 3.88 -10.87 20.39
CA TYR A 65 4.82 -9.77 20.59
C TYR A 65 6.26 -10.26 20.50
N ARG A 66 7.07 -9.61 19.69
CA ARG A 66 8.48 -9.96 19.42
C ARG A 66 9.45 -8.81 19.69
N GLY A 67 9.00 -7.77 20.38
CA GLY A 67 9.77 -6.57 20.65
C GLY A 67 9.16 -5.30 20.02
N PRO A 68 9.74 -4.14 20.30
CA PRO A 68 9.26 -2.85 19.81
C PRO A 68 9.10 -2.83 18.28
N GLY A 69 7.97 -2.33 17.79
CA GLY A 69 7.65 -2.26 16.38
C GLY A 69 7.00 -3.51 15.78
N SER A 70 6.96 -4.64 16.52
CA SER A 70 6.35 -5.87 16.02
C SER A 70 4.84 -5.75 15.83
N LEU A 71 4.14 -5.03 16.70
CA LEU A 71 2.71 -4.75 16.57
C LEU A 71 2.46 -3.90 15.33
N ARG A 72 3.22 -2.82 15.15
CA ARG A 72 3.13 -1.96 13.98
C ARG A 72 3.31 -2.76 12.68
N ALA A 73 4.38 -3.53 12.56
CA ALA A 73 4.66 -4.32 11.36
C ALA A 73 3.54 -5.34 11.07
N TRP A 74 2.96 -5.93 12.11
CA TRP A 74 1.90 -6.90 11.98
C TRP A 74 0.59 -6.26 11.49
N ILE A 75 0.15 -5.11 12.05
CA ILE A 75 -1.08 -4.43 11.60
C ILE A 75 -0.92 -3.84 10.20
N GLU A 76 0.27 -3.31 9.84
CA GLU A 76 0.56 -2.83 8.49
C GLU A 76 0.43 -3.96 7.47
N ARG A 77 0.96 -5.15 7.77
CA ARG A 77 0.84 -6.34 6.92
C ARG A 77 -0.61 -6.78 6.72
N ILE A 78 -1.44 -6.75 7.76
CA ILE A 78 -2.88 -7.03 7.65
C ILE A 78 -3.53 -6.00 6.71
N THR A 79 -3.22 -4.72 6.87
CA THR A 79 -3.77 -3.64 6.05
C THR A 79 -3.40 -3.80 4.58
N VAL A 80 -2.14 -4.12 4.26
CA VAL A 80 -1.71 -4.43 2.88
C VAL A 80 -2.49 -5.61 2.32
N ASN A 81 -2.67 -6.68 3.10
CA ASN A 81 -3.42 -7.86 2.66
C ASN A 81 -4.90 -7.52 2.36
N VAL A 82 -5.54 -6.67 3.18
CA VAL A 82 -6.92 -6.17 2.91
C VAL A 82 -6.98 -5.45 1.57
N ALA A 83 -6.05 -4.54 1.32
CA ALA A 83 -5.98 -3.82 0.05
C ALA A 83 -5.77 -4.75 -1.15
N LEU A 84 -4.92 -5.78 -1.01
CA LEU A 84 -4.69 -6.78 -2.07
C LEU A 84 -5.90 -7.67 -2.32
N GLU A 85 -6.64 -8.05 -1.29
CA GLU A 85 -7.90 -8.80 -1.44
C GLU A 85 -8.94 -7.98 -2.19
N TRP A 86 -9.04 -6.69 -1.88
CA TRP A 86 -9.92 -5.77 -2.60
C TRP A 86 -9.54 -5.66 -4.08
N ILE A 87 -8.25 -5.48 -4.42
CA ILE A 87 -7.77 -5.44 -5.80
C ILE A 87 -8.12 -6.75 -6.54
N ARG A 88 -7.87 -7.90 -5.91
CA ARG A 88 -8.17 -9.21 -6.52
C ARG A 88 -9.66 -9.43 -6.74
N SER A 89 -10.52 -8.95 -5.85
CA SER A 89 -11.97 -9.06 -6.03
C SER A 89 -12.45 -8.28 -7.24
N ARG A 90 -11.88 -7.10 -7.48
CA ARG A 90 -12.20 -6.25 -8.63
C ARG A 90 -11.67 -6.83 -9.94
N SER A 91 -10.47 -7.39 -9.94
CA SER A 91 -9.89 -8.01 -11.14
C SER A 91 -10.73 -9.19 -11.66
N LYS A 92 -11.32 -9.98 -10.75
CA LYS A 92 -12.25 -11.05 -11.11
C LYS A 92 -13.56 -10.56 -11.75
N LEU A 93 -13.94 -9.30 -11.52
CA LEU A 93 -15.11 -8.65 -12.10
C LEU A 93 -14.83 -8.03 -13.50
N GLY A 94 -13.64 -8.29 -14.07
CA GLY A 94 -13.28 -7.80 -15.41
C GLY A 94 -12.93 -6.32 -15.49
N SER A 95 -12.77 -5.63 -14.35
CA SER A 95 -12.45 -4.20 -14.32
C SER A 95 -10.96 -3.87 -14.39
N VAL A 96 -10.10 -4.86 -14.27
CA VAL A 96 -8.66 -4.72 -14.50
C VAL A 96 -8.30 -5.39 -15.80
N THR A 97 -8.44 -4.69 -16.90
CA THR A 97 -7.77 -5.06 -18.14
C THR A 97 -6.28 -4.94 -17.87
N LEU A 98 -5.63 -6.09 -17.75
CA LEU A 98 -4.18 -6.17 -17.93
C LEU A 98 -3.94 -5.76 -19.38
N ASP A 99 -3.77 -4.45 -19.60
CA ASP A 99 -3.47 -3.93 -20.93
C ASP A 99 -2.07 -4.45 -21.32
N GLU A 100 -2.06 -5.57 -22.07
CA GLU A 100 -0.85 -6.11 -22.71
C GLU A 100 -0.38 -5.21 -23.85
N GLY A 101 -1.07 -4.10 -24.11
CA GLY A 101 -0.90 -3.24 -25.26
C GLY A 101 0.01 -2.04 -25.06
N LYS A 102 1.03 -2.00 -25.86
CA LYS A 102 2.00 -0.94 -26.21
C LYS A 102 3.20 -0.82 -25.29
N ALA A 103 4.35 -1.11 -25.90
CA ALA A 103 5.67 -0.80 -25.34
C ALA A 103 5.68 0.65 -24.82
N ALA A 104 5.83 0.82 -23.52
CA ALA A 104 6.16 2.12 -22.98
C ALA A 104 7.53 2.50 -23.58
N ALA A 105 7.60 3.63 -24.28
CA ALA A 105 8.86 4.15 -24.74
C ALA A 105 9.83 4.22 -23.54
N GLU A 106 11.08 3.87 -23.77
CA GLU A 106 12.14 3.96 -22.76
C GLU A 106 12.23 5.41 -22.27
N VAL A 107 11.60 5.67 -21.14
CA VAL A 107 11.74 6.95 -20.44
C VAL A 107 12.76 6.72 -19.35
N ALA A 108 13.89 7.42 -19.42
CA ALA A 108 14.90 7.34 -18.39
C ALA A 108 14.25 7.58 -17.01
N GLU A 109 14.61 6.77 -16.01
CA GLU A 109 14.12 6.98 -14.63
C GLU A 109 14.58 8.36 -14.14
N PRO A 110 13.72 9.10 -13.39
CA PRO A 110 14.15 10.35 -12.77
C PRO A 110 15.27 10.04 -11.77
N ASP A 111 16.26 10.90 -11.71
CA ASP A 111 17.34 10.72 -10.74
C ASP A 111 16.85 11.05 -9.31
N VAL A 112 17.66 10.68 -8.32
CA VAL A 112 17.32 10.90 -6.90
C VAL A 112 17.20 12.39 -6.58
N ALA A 113 17.96 13.25 -7.24
CA ALA A 113 17.92 14.69 -7.05
C ALA A 113 16.64 15.30 -7.64
N GLU A 114 16.19 14.83 -8.79
CA GLU A 114 14.88 15.22 -9.37
C GLU A 114 13.73 14.81 -8.44
N MET A 115 13.76 13.58 -7.93
CA MET A 115 12.73 13.09 -7.00
C MET A 115 12.69 13.89 -5.69
N ALA A 116 13.84 14.28 -5.15
CA ALA A 116 13.93 15.05 -3.91
C ALA A 116 13.31 16.47 -4.02
N ARG A 117 13.16 17.00 -5.24
CA ARG A 117 12.56 18.31 -5.50
C ARG A 117 11.02 18.28 -5.53
N VAL A 118 10.42 17.09 -5.62
CA VAL A 118 8.96 16.94 -5.69
C VAL A 118 8.39 16.76 -4.27
N PRO A 119 7.43 17.58 -3.83
CA PRO A 119 6.76 17.41 -2.55
C PRO A 119 6.15 16.02 -2.40
N ARG A 120 6.19 15.50 -1.17
CA ARG A 120 5.71 14.13 -0.87
C ARG A 120 4.23 13.91 -1.23
N ASP A 121 3.39 14.87 -0.97
CA ASP A 121 1.96 14.83 -1.29
C ASP A 121 1.72 14.77 -2.80
N VAL A 122 2.53 15.47 -3.59
CA VAL A 122 2.50 15.42 -5.07
C VAL A 122 2.91 14.04 -5.56
N LEU A 123 4.00 13.46 -5.00
CA LEU A 123 4.42 12.09 -5.34
C LEU A 123 3.33 11.07 -5.00
N MET A 124 2.70 11.20 -3.82
CA MET A 124 1.61 10.33 -3.40
C MET A 124 0.40 10.43 -4.32
N ARG A 125 0.07 11.63 -4.79
CA ARG A 125 -0.97 11.83 -5.80
C ARG A 125 -0.61 11.14 -7.11
N PHE A 126 0.60 11.30 -7.62
CA PHE A 126 1.04 10.63 -8.85
C PHE A 126 0.97 9.11 -8.76
N ILE A 127 1.33 8.54 -7.60
CA ILE A 127 1.18 7.10 -7.35
C ILE A 127 -0.31 6.72 -7.35
N GLY A 128 -1.17 7.50 -6.69
CA GLY A 128 -2.61 7.26 -6.64
C GLY A 128 -3.30 7.27 -8.00
N GLU A 129 -2.78 8.06 -8.94
CA GLU A 129 -3.29 8.16 -10.31
C GLU A 129 -2.78 7.08 -11.29
N LEU A 130 -1.87 6.20 -10.85
CA LEU A 130 -1.47 5.05 -11.66
C LEU A 130 -2.66 4.10 -11.88
N PRO A 131 -2.74 3.41 -13.02
CA PRO A 131 -3.67 2.29 -13.19
C PRO A 131 -3.52 1.29 -12.06
N GLU A 132 -4.63 0.69 -11.63
CA GLU A 132 -4.71 -0.12 -10.42
C GLU A 132 -3.64 -1.23 -10.33
N GLY A 133 -3.45 -1.99 -11.43
CA GLY A 133 -2.42 -3.04 -11.48
C GLY A 133 -1.00 -2.49 -11.38
N TYR A 134 -0.71 -1.38 -12.07
CA TYR A 134 0.61 -0.73 -12.01
C TYR A 134 0.89 -0.17 -10.64
N ARG A 135 -0.10 0.45 -10.02
CA ARG A 135 -0.04 0.99 -8.66
C ARG A 135 0.22 -0.10 -7.63
N ALA A 136 -0.50 -1.24 -7.74
CA ALA A 136 -0.32 -2.37 -6.84
C ALA A 136 1.10 -2.95 -6.93
N VAL A 137 1.59 -3.22 -8.14
CA VAL A 137 2.94 -3.76 -8.35
C VAL A 137 4.01 -2.76 -7.88
N PHE A 138 3.84 -1.46 -8.17
CA PHE A 138 4.77 -0.42 -7.74
C PHE A 138 4.87 -0.36 -6.20
N ASN A 139 3.74 -0.33 -5.50
CA ASN A 139 3.72 -0.30 -4.04
C ASN A 139 4.38 -1.56 -3.45
N LEU A 140 4.03 -2.74 -3.93
CA LEU A 140 4.58 -3.99 -3.44
C LEU A 140 6.08 -4.10 -3.66
N TYR A 141 6.58 -3.68 -4.82
CA TYR A 141 8.00 -3.78 -5.15
C TYR A 141 8.84 -2.66 -4.51
N CYS A 142 8.42 -1.39 -4.69
CA CYS A 142 9.23 -0.23 -4.31
C CYS A 142 9.07 0.19 -2.84
N ILE A 143 7.94 -0.12 -2.20
CA ILE A 143 7.65 0.33 -0.84
C ILE A 143 7.64 -0.84 0.14
N GLU A 144 7.02 -1.96 -0.23
CA GLU A 144 6.93 -3.15 0.64
C GLU A 144 8.09 -4.16 0.37
N GLU A 145 8.96 -3.90 -0.62
CA GLU A 145 10.18 -4.67 -0.94
C GLU A 145 9.94 -6.15 -1.28
N TYR A 146 8.78 -6.49 -1.84
CA TYR A 146 8.49 -7.85 -2.31
C TYR A 146 9.18 -8.14 -3.65
N SER A 147 9.63 -9.39 -3.83
CA SER A 147 10.15 -9.86 -5.11
C SER A 147 9.04 -9.99 -6.16
N HIS A 148 9.36 -9.92 -7.47
CA HIS A 148 8.39 -10.17 -8.54
C HIS A 148 7.70 -11.54 -8.41
N ARG A 149 8.40 -12.56 -7.92
CA ARG A 149 7.85 -13.87 -7.62
C ARG A 149 6.77 -13.84 -6.55
N ASP A 150 7.00 -13.07 -5.48
CA ASP A 150 6.02 -12.93 -4.39
C ASP A 150 4.82 -12.10 -4.86
N ILE A 151 5.08 -11.00 -5.56
CA ILE A 151 4.05 -10.14 -6.17
C ILE A 151 3.16 -10.95 -7.12
N ALA A 152 3.76 -11.79 -7.97
CA ALA A 152 3.04 -12.66 -8.89
C ALA A 152 2.06 -13.56 -8.13
N ARG A 153 2.51 -14.20 -7.05
CA ARG A 153 1.63 -15.03 -6.18
C ARG A 153 0.55 -14.21 -5.48
N MET A 154 0.90 -13.00 -4.97
CA MET A 154 -0.02 -12.15 -4.24
C MET A 154 -1.12 -11.57 -5.12
N LEU A 155 -0.84 -11.25 -6.37
CA LEU A 155 -1.79 -10.64 -7.32
C LEU A 155 -2.43 -11.66 -8.28
N GLY A 156 -1.96 -12.91 -8.31
CA GLY A 156 -2.46 -13.92 -9.24
C GLY A 156 -2.05 -13.66 -10.70
N ILE A 157 -0.88 -13.07 -10.93
CA ILE A 157 -0.28 -12.80 -12.24
C ILE A 157 1.02 -13.60 -12.40
N ASN A 158 1.66 -13.56 -13.57
CA ASN A 158 3.01 -14.13 -13.74
C ASN A 158 4.11 -13.10 -13.42
N GLU A 159 5.35 -13.58 -13.19
CA GLU A 159 6.49 -12.73 -12.83
C GLU A 159 6.84 -11.72 -13.94
N LYS A 160 6.70 -12.12 -15.22
CA LYS A 160 6.94 -11.25 -16.37
C LYS A 160 5.92 -10.11 -16.42
N SER A 161 4.66 -10.38 -16.12
CA SER A 161 3.61 -9.35 -15.98
C SER A 161 3.92 -8.39 -14.85
N SER A 162 4.37 -8.90 -13.70
CA SER A 162 4.79 -8.05 -12.58
C SER A 162 5.94 -7.11 -12.98
N SER A 163 6.99 -7.64 -13.61
CA SER A 163 8.12 -6.83 -14.10
C SER A 163 7.68 -5.79 -15.15
N SER A 164 6.87 -6.18 -16.12
CA SER A 164 6.37 -5.27 -17.16
C SER A 164 5.49 -4.16 -16.58
N GLN A 165 4.64 -4.48 -15.60
CA GLN A 165 3.79 -3.48 -14.93
C GLN A 165 4.63 -2.50 -14.10
N LEU A 166 5.67 -2.96 -13.40
CA LEU A 166 6.61 -2.08 -12.69
C LEU A 166 7.31 -1.12 -13.65
N PHE A 167 7.82 -1.62 -14.76
CA PHE A 167 8.46 -0.79 -15.78
C PHE A 167 7.52 0.31 -16.29
N ARG A 168 6.27 -0.03 -16.62
CA ARG A 168 5.27 0.94 -17.07
C ARG A 168 4.89 1.94 -15.98
N ALA A 169 4.74 1.48 -14.72
CA ALA A 169 4.48 2.36 -13.58
C ALA A 169 5.58 3.42 -13.44
N ARG A 170 6.84 3.00 -13.46
CA ARG A 170 8.01 3.89 -13.37
C ARG A 170 8.07 4.88 -14.52
N ALA A 171 7.83 4.44 -15.76
CA ALA A 171 7.79 5.31 -16.92
C ALA A 171 6.69 6.38 -16.83
N MET A 172 5.51 6.02 -16.32
CA MET A 172 4.42 6.98 -16.10
C MET A 172 4.77 7.99 -15.01
N LEU A 173 5.34 7.54 -13.89
CA LEU A 173 5.77 8.42 -12.80
C LEU A 173 6.88 9.36 -13.27
N ALA A 174 7.88 8.86 -14.01
CA ALA A 174 8.97 9.66 -14.54
C ALA A 174 8.45 10.83 -15.43
N ARG A 175 7.49 10.56 -16.31
CA ARG A 175 6.87 11.60 -17.14
C ARG A 175 6.18 12.66 -16.31
N ARG A 176 5.41 12.26 -15.28
CA ARG A 176 4.69 13.21 -14.42
C ARG A 176 5.62 14.05 -13.56
N ILE A 177 6.68 13.43 -13.02
CA ILE A 177 7.71 14.14 -12.24
C ILE A 177 8.38 15.20 -13.10
N ARG A 178 8.81 14.87 -14.32
CA ARG A 178 9.42 15.86 -15.23
C ARG A 178 8.47 16.97 -15.60
N ALA A 179 7.25 16.66 -16.01
CA ALA A 179 6.25 17.67 -16.31
C ALA A 179 5.98 18.60 -15.11
N TYR A 180 5.98 18.07 -13.90
CA TYR A 180 5.85 18.88 -12.69
C TYR A 180 7.06 19.80 -12.48
N LEU A 181 8.28 19.30 -12.65
CA LEU A 181 9.51 20.08 -12.47
C LEU A 181 9.73 21.13 -13.55
N GLU A 182 9.17 20.96 -14.74
CA GLU A 182 9.18 21.97 -15.82
C GLU A 182 8.24 23.14 -15.53
N THR A 183 7.22 22.94 -14.67
CA THR A 183 6.19 23.95 -14.36
C THR A 183 6.37 24.62 -12.99
N HIS A 184 7.29 24.15 -12.14
CA HIS A 184 7.51 24.60 -10.76
C HIS A 184 8.99 24.74 -10.44
#